data_7d6b0e74b38406bf0a9e0654906b90cb
#
_entry.id   7d6b0e74b38406bf0a9e0654906b90cb
#
_cell.length_a   1.000
_cell.length_b   1.000
_cell.length_c   1.000
_cell.angle_alpha   90.00
_cell.angle_beta   90.00
_cell.angle_gamma   90.00
#
_symmetry.space_group_name_H-M   'P 1'
#
loop_
_entity.id
_entity.type
_entity.pdbx_description
1 polymer ?
#
loop_
_entity_poly.entity_id
_entity_poly.type
_entity_poly.pdbx_seq_one_letter_code
_entity_poly.pdbx_strand_id
1 'polypeptide(L)' 'MYIVFTNHKEEALLGRHLDFPCAEIVTKCKDKVDNFILSCYNNKEDYLLVEVTNDEFKYLDGSKYLYNILKED' A
#
# COMPACT_ATOMS: atom_id res chain seq x y z
N MET A 1 6.75 -12.38 -2.68
CA MET A 1 6.98 -11.35 -1.65
C MET A 1 5.77 -10.43 -1.56
N TYR A 2 5.39 -10.09 -0.35
CA TYR A 2 4.24 -9.24 -0.10
C TYR A 2 4.70 -7.89 0.42
N ILE A 3 4.05 -6.82 -0.03
CA ILE A 3 4.32 -5.47 0.45
C ILE A 3 2.99 -4.83 0.83
N VAL A 4 2.96 -4.21 2.01
CA VAL A 4 1.83 -3.41 2.45
C VAL A 4 2.23 -1.94 2.36
N PHE A 5 1.45 -1.18 1.62
CA PHE A 5 1.64 0.27 1.49
C PHE A 5 0.57 1.00 2.29
N THR A 6 0.92 2.17 2.79
CA THR A 6 -0.05 3.09 3.37
C THR A 6 -0.13 4.35 2.51
N ASN A 7 -1.22 5.07 2.65
CA ASN A 7 -1.38 6.36 1.98
C ASN A 7 -0.68 7.44 2.81
N HIS A 8 0.46 7.90 2.33
CA HIS A 8 1.19 8.99 2.98
C HIS A 8 0.76 10.30 2.34
N LYS A 9 0.19 11.19 3.16
CA LYS A 9 -0.29 12.48 2.69
C LYS A 9 0.71 13.55 3.08
N GLU A 10 1.25 14.25 2.10
CA GLU A 10 2.11 15.38 2.34
C GLU A 10 1.45 16.67 1.90
N GLU A 11 1.60 17.71 2.70
CA GLU A 11 1.17 19.03 2.35
C GLU A 11 2.25 19.69 1.49
N ALA A 12 1.91 19.95 0.24
CA ALA A 12 2.83 20.63 -0.68
C ALA A 12 2.78 22.14 -0.46
N LEU A 13 3.78 22.84 -1.03
CA LEU A 13 4.00 24.30 -0.92
C LEU A 13 2.82 25.09 -1.39
N LEU A 14 1.75 24.87 -1.67
CA LEU A 14 0.60 25.69 -2.07
C LEU A 14 -0.71 25.18 -1.46
N GLY A 15 -0.60 24.51 -0.29
CA GLY A 15 -1.75 23.93 0.37
C GLY A 15 -2.35 22.72 -0.32
N ARG A 16 -1.63 22.13 -1.28
CA ARG A 16 -2.07 20.90 -1.93
C ARG A 16 -1.62 19.70 -1.13
N HIS A 17 -2.48 18.71 -1.05
CA HIS A 17 -2.15 17.43 -0.45
C HIS A 17 -1.79 16.45 -1.56
N LEU A 18 -0.63 15.84 -1.44
CA LEU A 18 -0.17 14.80 -2.35
C LEU A 18 -0.30 13.46 -1.66
N ASP A 19 -1.05 12.56 -2.27
CA ASP A 19 -1.19 11.19 -1.79
C ASP A 19 -0.20 10.30 -2.52
N PHE A 20 0.55 9.50 -1.77
CA PHE A 20 1.41 8.50 -2.40
C PHE A 20 1.55 7.27 -1.51
N PRO A 21 1.75 6.09 -2.11
CA PRO A 21 1.93 4.88 -1.33
C PRO A 21 3.31 4.82 -0.70
N CYS A 22 3.34 4.49 0.58
CA CYS A 22 4.57 4.35 1.34
C CYS A 22 4.65 2.92 1.89
N ALA A 23 5.72 2.20 1.58
CA ALA A 23 5.86 0.82 2.01
C ALA A 23 6.05 0.74 3.53
N GLU A 24 5.17 0.00 4.19
CA GLU A 24 5.22 -0.18 5.64
C GLU A 24 5.86 -1.52 6.02
N ILE A 25 5.57 -2.58 5.28
CA ILE A 25 6.11 -3.89 5.56
C ILE A 25 6.39 -4.62 4.26
N VAL A 26 7.51 -5.35 4.23
CA VAL A 26 7.89 -6.21 3.13
C VAL A 26 8.23 -7.57 3.72
N THR A 27 7.55 -8.62 3.30
CA THR A 27 7.74 -9.95 3.87
C THR A 27 7.34 -11.03 2.87
N LYS A 28 7.92 -12.21 3.03
CA LYS A 28 7.51 -13.39 2.28
C LYS A 28 6.39 -14.16 2.96
N CYS A 29 6.07 -13.82 4.21
CA CYS A 29 5.10 -14.55 5.02
C CYS A 29 3.73 -13.87 4.94
N LYS A 30 2.76 -14.56 4.33
CA LYS A 30 1.40 -14.03 4.19
C LYS A 30 0.72 -13.82 5.55
N ASP A 31 0.99 -14.70 6.50
CA ASP A 31 0.39 -14.60 7.83
C ASP A 31 0.82 -13.33 8.56
N LYS A 32 2.08 -12.92 8.39
CA LYS A 32 2.57 -11.67 8.98
C LYS A 32 1.86 -10.47 8.38
N VAL A 33 1.61 -10.50 7.09
CA VAL A 33 0.88 -9.44 6.39
C VAL A 33 -0.55 -9.36 6.91
N ASP A 34 -1.25 -10.49 6.98
CA ASP A 34 -2.63 -10.53 7.44
C ASP A 34 -2.76 -10.01 8.87
N ASN A 35 -1.86 -10.44 9.76
CA ASN A 35 -1.86 -9.98 11.15
C ASN A 35 -1.56 -8.48 11.24
N PHE A 36 -0.64 -8.00 10.43
CA PHE A 36 -0.29 -6.58 10.40
C PHE A 36 -1.49 -5.73 9.99
N ILE A 37 -2.17 -6.14 8.93
CA ILE A 37 -3.34 -5.41 8.42
C ILE A 37 -4.45 -5.40 9.46
N LEU A 38 -4.74 -6.55 10.09
CA LEU A 38 -5.77 -6.64 11.12
C LEU A 38 -5.47 -5.76 12.33
N SER A 39 -4.18 -5.60 12.67
CA SER A 39 -3.76 -4.80 13.81
C SER A 39 -3.79 -3.30 13.54
N CYS A 40 -3.52 -2.89 12.30
CA CYS A 40 -3.25 -1.49 11.98
C CYS A 40 -4.37 -0.80 11.22
N TYR A 41 -5.22 -1.56 10.52
CA TYR A 41 -6.19 -0.95 9.61
C TYR A 41 -7.59 -1.49 9.82
N ASN A 42 -8.54 -0.57 9.92
CA ASN A 42 -9.97 -0.90 10.02
C ASN A 42 -10.69 -0.70 8.69
N ASN A 43 -10.05 -0.04 7.73
CA ASN A 43 -10.66 0.32 6.46
C ASN A 43 -9.71 -0.06 5.32
N LYS A 44 -10.24 -0.74 4.31
CA LYS A 44 -9.45 -1.17 3.15
C LYS A 44 -8.91 -0.01 2.30
N GLU A 45 -9.51 1.17 2.44
CA GLU A 45 -9.04 2.36 1.72
C GLU A 45 -7.74 2.93 2.29
N ASP A 46 -7.36 2.50 3.51
CA ASP A 46 -6.19 3.04 4.19
C ASP A 46 -4.90 2.31 3.88
N TYR A 47 -4.97 1.17 3.21
CA TYR A 47 -3.78 0.38 2.89
C TYR A 47 -3.88 -0.23 1.50
N LEU A 48 -2.76 -0.72 1.02
CA LEU A 48 -2.69 -1.47 -0.23
C LEU A 48 -1.79 -2.68 -0.01
N LEU A 49 -2.29 -3.86 -0.32
CA LEU A 49 -1.51 -5.09 -0.29
C LEU A 49 -1.25 -5.55 -1.71
N VAL A 50 0.02 -5.72 -2.05
CA VAL A 50 0.42 -6.26 -3.35
C VAL A 50 1.37 -7.44 -3.17
N GLU A 51 1.38 -8.31 -4.16
CA GLU A 51 2.36 -9.38 -4.27
C GLU A 51 3.33 -9.04 -5.39
N VAL A 52 4.63 -9.16 -5.13
CA VAL A 52 5.67 -8.89 -6.11
C VAL A 52 6.29 -10.20 -6.55
N THR A 53 6.20 -10.52 -7.83
CA THR A 53 6.81 -11.70 -8.45
C THR A 53 7.39 -11.29 -9.80
N ASN A 54 8.66 -11.63 -10.06
CA ASN A 54 9.31 -11.38 -11.35
C ASN A 54 9.14 -9.93 -11.85
N ASP A 55 9.33 -8.96 -10.94
CA ASP A 55 9.22 -7.52 -11.23
C ASP A 55 7.80 -7.04 -11.54
N GLU A 56 6.80 -7.86 -11.28
CA GLU A 56 5.41 -7.47 -11.46
C GLU A 56 4.74 -7.26 -10.12
N PHE A 57 3.89 -6.23 -10.05
CA PHE A 57 3.03 -5.96 -8.89
C PHE A 57 1.65 -6.51 -9.17
N LYS A 58 1.16 -7.35 -8.26
CA LYS A 58 -0.19 -7.89 -8.35
C LYS A 58 -1.02 -7.36 -7.20
N TYR A 59 -2.13 -6.69 -7.52
CA TYR A 59 -3.08 -6.24 -6.50
C TYR A 59 -3.71 -7.44 -5.81
N LEU A 60 -3.67 -7.43 -4.48
CA LEU A 60 -4.33 -8.46 -3.68
C LEU A 60 -5.50 -7.92 -2.89
N ASP A 61 -5.32 -6.80 -2.19
CA ASP A 61 -6.38 -6.24 -1.35
C ASP A 61 -6.08 -4.78 -1.04
N GLY A 62 -7.10 -4.05 -0.59
CA GLY A 62 -6.93 -2.69 -0.13
C GLY A 62 -7.35 -1.64 -1.16
N SER A 63 -6.69 -0.49 -1.11
CA SER A 63 -7.06 0.67 -1.92
C SER A 63 -6.65 0.53 -3.38
N LYS A 64 -7.62 0.51 -4.27
CA LYS A 64 -7.38 0.56 -5.72
C LYS A 64 -6.77 1.89 -6.14
N TYR A 65 -7.12 2.96 -5.43
CA TYR A 65 -6.57 4.28 -5.70
C TYR A 65 -5.05 4.29 -5.52
N LEU A 66 -4.56 3.74 -4.41
CA LEU A 66 -3.12 3.63 -4.17
C LEU A 66 -2.45 2.72 -5.18
N TYR A 67 -3.11 1.64 -5.57
CA TYR A 67 -2.59 0.72 -6.57
C TYR A 67 -2.41 1.41 -7.91
N ASN A 68 -3.38 2.22 -8.32
CA ASN A 68 -3.31 2.95 -9.57
C ASN A 68 -2.18 3.99 -9.56
N ILE A 69 -1.98 4.67 -8.43
CA ILE A 69 -0.86 5.60 -8.27
C ILE A 69 0.46 4.87 -8.42
N LEU A 70 0.60 3.73 -7.75
CA LEU A 70 1.83 2.94 -7.78
C LEU A 70 2.14 2.43 -9.18
N LYS A 71 1.10 2.11 -9.95
CA LYS A 71 1.22 1.56 -11.30
C LYS A 71 1.52 2.61 -12.36
N GLU A 72 1.19 3.85 -12.09
CA GLU A 72 1.41 4.96 -13.01
C GLU A 72 2.83 5.49 -12.89
N ASP A 73 3.72 4.92 -13.63
CA ASP A 73 5.06 5.48 -13.73
C ASP A 73 5.37 5.86 -15.17
#